data_093d204d026622dd8e82cb46fa39df32
#
_entry.id   093d204d026622dd8e82cb46fa39df32
#
_cell.length_a   1.000
_cell.length_b   1.000
_cell.length_c   1.000
_cell.angle_alpha   90.00
_cell.angle_beta   90.00
_cell.angle_gamma   90.00
#
_symmetry.space_group_name_H-M   'P 1'
#
loop_
_entity.id
_entity.type
_entity.pdbx_description
1 polymer ?
#
loop_
_entity_poly.entity_id
_entity_poly.type
_entity_poly.pdbx_seq_one_letter_code
_entity_poly.pdbx_strand_id
1 'polypeptide(L)'
;LANQAELKKYDIKQARSNYFPSLYAYALYGTLAQRQDFSFFDTNLRWFDFGTVGFKLNIPVFDGLKSKSQVQQRKLELEKIENNQENIQQIINLQVTSTQNNLANALNEYSNQEENLALANKILTKTIIMFNEGVGSSFELSQAQQEYTNTMINYTQSVYNLLIAKLEVNKALGY
;
A
#
# COMPACT_ATOMS: atom_id res chain seq x y z
N LEU A 1 -8.66 -1.69 -0.52
CA LEU A 1 -9.35 -0.38 -0.55
C LEU A 1 -10.79 -0.51 -1.06
N ALA A 2 -11.07 -1.20 -2.18
CA ALA A 2 -12.44 -1.41 -2.67
C ALA A 2 -13.35 -2.05 -1.60
N ASN A 3 -12.88 -3.10 -0.93
CA ASN A 3 -13.60 -3.76 0.16
C ASN A 3 -13.83 -2.83 1.37
N GLN A 4 -12.93 -1.89 1.63
CA GLN A 4 -13.10 -0.91 2.71
C GLN A 4 -14.21 0.09 2.41
N ALA A 5 -14.32 0.57 1.17
CA ALA A 5 -15.41 1.45 0.75
C ALA A 5 -16.77 0.72 0.85
N GLU A 6 -16.82 -0.56 0.48
CA GLU A 6 -18.02 -1.36 0.62
C GLU A 6 -18.44 -1.55 2.09
N LEU A 7 -17.49 -1.85 2.98
CA LEU A 7 -17.74 -1.91 4.42
C LEU A 7 -18.32 -0.59 4.95
N LYS A 8 -17.78 0.56 4.51
CA LYS A 8 -18.31 1.87 4.92
C LYS A 8 -19.73 2.13 4.41
N LYS A 9 -20.12 1.59 3.26
CA LYS A 9 -21.52 1.64 2.79
C LYS A 9 -22.44 0.84 3.73
N TYR A 10 -21.98 -0.28 4.29
CA TYR A 10 -22.74 -1.01 5.31
C TYR A 10 -22.80 -0.25 6.63
N ASP A 11 -21.72 0.43 7.07
CA ASP A 11 -21.74 1.29 8.25
C ASP A 11 -22.81 2.40 8.14
N ILE A 12 -23.00 2.98 6.94
CA ILE A 12 -24.06 3.96 6.67
C ILE A 12 -25.45 3.31 6.81
N LYS A 13 -25.62 2.09 6.28
CA LYS A 13 -26.89 1.36 6.42
C LYS A 13 -27.19 1.06 7.89
N GLN A 14 -26.18 0.64 8.65
CA GLN A 14 -26.30 0.42 10.08
C GLN A 14 -26.66 1.71 10.84
N ALA A 15 -26.01 2.84 10.54
CA ALA A 15 -26.35 4.12 11.15
C ALA A 15 -27.80 4.55 10.83
N ARG A 16 -28.29 4.24 9.61
CA ARG A 16 -29.68 4.48 9.23
C ARG A 16 -30.66 3.59 9.96
N SER A 17 -30.28 2.38 10.39
CA SER A 17 -31.17 1.50 11.15
C SER A 17 -31.58 2.08 12.51
N ASN A 18 -30.80 3.04 13.05
CA ASN A 18 -31.13 3.73 14.29
C ASN A 18 -32.41 4.60 14.19
N TYR A 19 -32.91 4.87 12.97
CA TYR A 19 -34.22 5.53 12.80
C TYR A 19 -35.40 4.60 12.93
N PHE A 20 -35.18 3.27 12.89
CA PHE A 20 -36.24 2.28 12.94
C PHE A 20 -36.44 1.75 14.37
N PRO A 21 -37.66 1.29 14.72
CA PRO A 21 -37.89 0.60 15.95
C PRO A 21 -37.00 -0.65 16.11
N SER A 22 -36.48 -0.86 17.31
CA SER A 22 -35.75 -2.07 17.66
C SER A 22 -36.55 -2.97 18.58
N LEU A 23 -36.66 -4.25 18.27
CA LEU A 23 -37.31 -5.27 19.02
C LEU A 23 -36.30 -6.20 19.67
N TYR A 24 -36.35 -6.37 20.95
CA TYR A 24 -35.55 -7.29 21.74
C TYR A 24 -36.42 -8.37 22.37
N ALA A 25 -36.02 -9.61 22.24
CA ALA A 25 -36.57 -10.70 23.05
C ALA A 25 -35.53 -11.05 24.13
N TYR A 26 -36.00 -11.26 25.34
CA TYR A 26 -35.13 -11.67 26.44
C TYR A 26 -35.75 -12.82 27.23
N ALA A 27 -34.91 -13.71 27.73
CA ALA A 27 -35.26 -14.76 28.66
C ALA A 27 -34.23 -14.73 29.79
N LEU A 28 -34.70 -14.69 31.00
CA LEU A 28 -33.89 -14.72 32.21
C LEU A 28 -34.37 -15.86 33.08
N TYR A 29 -33.48 -16.73 33.53
CA TYR A 29 -33.73 -17.72 34.55
C TYR A 29 -32.70 -17.56 35.66
N GLY A 30 -33.15 -17.66 36.88
CA GLY A 30 -32.26 -17.55 38.04
C GLY A 30 -32.91 -18.07 39.31
N THR A 31 -32.14 -18.13 40.37
CA THR A 31 -32.59 -18.49 41.69
C THR A 31 -32.43 -17.32 42.63
N LEU A 32 -33.42 -17.07 43.49
CA LEU A 32 -33.45 -15.98 44.45
C LEU A 32 -33.63 -16.54 45.84
N ALA A 33 -32.86 -16.04 46.79
CA ALA A 33 -33.08 -16.27 48.22
C ALA A 33 -33.23 -14.92 48.91
N GLN A 34 -34.37 -14.69 49.59
CA GLN A 34 -34.59 -13.52 50.39
C GLN A 34 -34.54 -13.93 51.86
N ARG A 35 -33.64 -13.35 52.68
CA ARG A 35 -33.37 -13.70 54.02
C ARG A 35 -33.27 -12.46 54.92
N GLN A 36 -33.61 -12.64 56.22
CA GLN A 36 -33.46 -11.58 57.20
C GLN A 36 -32.05 -11.49 57.76
N ASP A 37 -31.33 -12.67 57.83
CA ASP A 37 -29.98 -12.76 58.32
C ASP A 37 -29.04 -13.29 57.20
N PHE A 38 -27.73 -13.06 57.36
CA PHE A 38 -26.70 -13.56 56.43
C PHE A 38 -26.51 -15.06 56.55
N SER A 39 -27.42 -15.85 55.99
CA SER A 39 -27.45 -17.33 56.04
C SER A 39 -27.45 -17.96 54.62
N PHE A 40 -26.78 -17.34 53.63
CA PHE A 40 -26.81 -17.78 52.23
C PHE A 40 -26.09 -19.09 51.96
N PHE A 41 -25.20 -19.50 52.84
CA PHE A 41 -24.45 -20.78 52.73
C PHE A 41 -25.12 -21.96 53.45
N ASP A 42 -26.23 -21.74 54.11
CA ASP A 42 -27.00 -22.83 54.77
C ASP A 42 -27.77 -23.62 53.70
N THR A 43 -27.39 -24.90 53.52
CA THR A 43 -27.97 -25.81 52.54
C THR A 43 -29.39 -26.25 52.84
N ASN A 44 -29.83 -26.10 54.10
CA ASN A 44 -31.17 -26.48 54.49
C ASN A 44 -32.27 -25.43 54.16
N LEU A 45 -31.83 -24.25 53.72
CA LEU A 45 -32.73 -23.17 53.39
C LEU A 45 -33.03 -23.12 51.87
N ARG A 46 -34.30 -22.99 51.51
CA ARG A 46 -34.76 -23.04 50.12
C ARG A 46 -34.33 -21.83 49.34
N TRP A 47 -33.94 -22.05 48.08
CA TRP A 47 -33.83 -21.08 47.00
C TRP A 47 -35.09 -21.19 46.16
N PHE A 48 -35.55 -20.05 45.66
CA PHE A 48 -36.73 -19.96 44.80
C PHE A 48 -36.28 -19.69 43.39
N ASP A 49 -36.69 -20.56 42.49
CA ASP A 49 -36.42 -20.40 41.07
C ASP A 49 -37.40 -19.37 40.48
N PHE A 50 -36.89 -18.52 39.63
CA PHE A 50 -37.70 -17.62 38.84
C PHE A 50 -37.30 -17.64 37.36
N GLY A 51 -38.29 -17.47 36.49
CA GLY A 51 -38.08 -17.34 35.06
C GLY A 51 -38.89 -16.15 34.53
N THR A 52 -38.23 -15.36 33.69
CA THR A 52 -38.91 -14.23 33.04
C THR A 52 -38.59 -14.30 31.55
N VAL A 53 -39.62 -14.22 30.72
CA VAL A 53 -39.55 -14.12 29.27
C VAL A 53 -40.32 -12.88 28.84
N GLY A 54 -39.76 -12.09 27.95
CA GLY A 54 -40.40 -10.88 27.49
C GLY A 54 -39.89 -10.30 26.21
N PHE A 55 -40.59 -9.33 25.70
CA PHE A 55 -40.23 -8.55 24.52
C PHE A 55 -40.13 -7.08 24.91
N LYS A 56 -39.11 -6.39 24.42
CA LYS A 56 -38.92 -4.96 24.60
C LYS A 56 -38.87 -4.31 23.21
N LEU A 57 -39.87 -3.44 22.94
CA LEU A 57 -39.88 -2.61 21.74
C LEU A 57 -39.37 -1.21 22.10
N ASN A 58 -38.36 -0.73 21.40
CA ASN A 58 -37.81 0.60 21.54
C ASN A 58 -38.04 1.39 20.25
N ILE A 59 -38.83 2.46 20.33
CA ILE A 59 -39.20 3.33 19.21
C ILE A 59 -38.57 4.71 19.46
N PRO A 60 -37.54 5.12 18.72
CA PRO A 60 -36.96 6.46 18.83
C PRO A 60 -37.90 7.48 18.18
N VAL A 61 -38.53 8.32 18.99
CA VAL A 61 -39.44 9.39 18.51
C VAL A 61 -38.65 10.66 18.18
N PHE A 62 -37.70 11.01 19.03
CA PHE A 62 -36.81 12.15 18.84
C PHE A 62 -35.51 11.92 19.61
N ASP A 63 -34.38 12.03 18.89
CA ASP A 63 -33.05 11.80 19.43
C ASP A 63 -32.12 13.04 19.39
N GLY A 64 -32.70 14.24 19.23
CA GLY A 64 -31.94 15.49 19.18
C GLY A 64 -31.02 15.58 17.94
N LEU A 65 -31.42 14.98 16.81
CA LEU A 65 -30.64 14.91 15.55
C LEU A 65 -29.35 14.03 15.63
N LYS A 66 -29.20 13.25 16.69
CA LYS A 66 -28.02 12.37 16.87
C LYS A 66 -27.88 11.37 15.73
N SER A 67 -28.94 10.66 15.35
CA SER A 67 -28.93 9.70 14.24
C SER A 67 -28.61 10.37 12.92
N LYS A 68 -29.12 11.59 12.67
CA LYS A 68 -28.76 12.37 11.46
C LYS A 68 -27.28 12.69 11.41
N SER A 69 -26.71 13.17 12.52
CA SER A 69 -25.28 13.50 12.62
C SER A 69 -24.41 12.25 12.46
N GLN A 70 -24.80 11.12 13.03
CA GLN A 70 -24.10 9.85 12.85
C GLN A 70 -24.10 9.37 11.39
N VAL A 71 -25.24 9.44 10.70
CA VAL A 71 -25.31 9.09 9.27
C VAL A 71 -24.42 10.02 8.43
N GLN A 72 -24.41 11.33 8.74
CA GLN A 72 -23.56 12.28 8.06
C GLN A 72 -22.08 11.99 8.32
N GLN A 73 -21.70 11.69 9.54
CA GLN A 73 -20.33 11.30 9.89
C GLN A 73 -19.89 10.05 9.11
N ARG A 74 -20.73 9.00 9.02
CA ARG A 74 -20.42 7.79 8.25
C ARG A 74 -20.30 8.05 6.75
N LYS A 75 -21.08 9.00 6.20
CA LYS A 75 -20.93 9.43 4.80
C LYS A 75 -19.58 10.11 4.55
N LEU A 76 -19.15 11.01 5.45
CA LEU A 76 -17.85 11.68 5.35
C LEU A 76 -16.68 10.68 5.50
N GLU A 77 -16.85 9.64 6.34
CA GLU A 77 -15.86 8.56 6.43
C GLU A 77 -15.75 7.77 5.10
N LEU A 78 -16.87 7.52 4.42
CA LEU A 78 -16.85 6.89 3.10
C LEU A 78 -16.15 7.80 2.07
N GLU A 79 -16.52 9.06 1.99
CA GLU A 79 -15.92 10.05 1.09
C GLU A 79 -14.40 10.17 1.30
N LYS A 80 -13.96 10.14 2.57
CA LYS A 80 -12.53 10.11 2.90
C LYS A 80 -11.81 8.88 2.32
N ILE A 81 -12.46 7.71 2.32
CA ILE A 81 -11.89 6.49 1.74
C ILE A 81 -11.86 6.57 0.21
N GLU A 82 -12.92 7.09 -0.41
CA GLU A 82 -13.01 7.29 -1.86
C GLU A 82 -11.92 8.25 -2.34
N ASN A 83 -11.75 9.41 -1.67
CA ASN A 83 -10.68 10.35 -1.96
C ASN A 83 -9.28 9.75 -1.76
N ASN A 84 -9.08 8.93 -0.73
CA ASN A 84 -7.82 8.24 -0.52
C ASN A 84 -7.54 7.20 -1.62
N GLN A 85 -8.57 6.52 -2.11
CA GLN A 85 -8.45 5.58 -3.22
C GLN A 85 -8.05 6.29 -4.51
N GLU A 86 -8.64 7.45 -4.80
CA GLU A 86 -8.26 8.28 -5.94
C GLU A 86 -6.80 8.77 -5.83
N ASN A 87 -6.40 9.26 -4.65
CA ASN A 87 -5.02 9.66 -4.39
C ASN A 87 -4.02 8.53 -4.61
N ILE A 88 -4.31 7.31 -4.13
CA ILE A 88 -3.45 6.16 -4.38
C ILE A 88 -3.38 5.81 -5.86
N GLN A 89 -4.49 5.91 -6.60
CA GLN A 89 -4.47 5.70 -8.04
C GLN A 89 -3.59 6.71 -8.78
N GLN A 90 -3.62 7.97 -8.36
CA GLN A 90 -2.74 9.02 -8.91
C GLN A 90 -1.26 8.74 -8.60
N ILE A 91 -0.95 8.30 -7.37
CA ILE A 91 0.42 7.92 -6.97
C ILE A 91 0.92 6.74 -7.83
N ILE A 92 0.09 5.72 -8.05
CA ILE A 92 0.46 4.57 -8.90
C ILE A 92 0.73 5.04 -10.34
N ASN A 93 -0.14 5.85 -10.91
CA ASN A 93 0.04 6.38 -12.25
C ASN A 93 1.33 7.21 -12.38
N LEU A 94 1.61 8.05 -11.40
CA LEU A 94 2.84 8.82 -11.33
C LEU A 94 4.07 7.90 -11.25
N GLN A 95 4.02 6.88 -10.40
CA GLN A 95 5.11 5.91 -10.25
C GLN A 95 5.38 5.15 -11.55
N VAL A 96 4.34 4.66 -12.22
CA VAL A 96 4.45 3.97 -13.52
C VAL A 96 5.07 4.90 -14.57
N THR A 97 4.56 6.13 -14.69
CA THR A 97 5.10 7.09 -15.66
C THR A 97 6.56 7.43 -15.36
N SER A 98 6.91 7.65 -14.10
CA SER A 98 8.28 7.95 -13.67
C SER A 98 9.24 6.80 -14.01
N THR A 99 8.87 5.56 -13.68
CA THR A 99 9.72 4.39 -13.97
C THR A 99 9.86 4.12 -15.46
N GLN A 100 8.82 4.37 -16.29
CA GLN A 100 8.91 4.30 -17.74
C GLN A 100 9.87 5.34 -18.32
N ASN A 101 9.83 6.58 -17.82
CA ASN A 101 10.79 7.62 -18.23
C ASN A 101 12.21 7.27 -17.82
N ASN A 102 12.41 6.74 -16.62
CA ASN A 102 13.73 6.27 -16.17
C ASN A 102 14.27 5.13 -17.06
N LEU A 103 13.42 4.19 -17.46
CA LEU A 103 13.80 3.13 -18.38
C LEU A 103 14.21 3.69 -19.75
N ALA A 104 13.44 4.64 -20.28
CA ALA A 104 13.80 5.29 -21.57
C ALA A 104 15.15 6.01 -21.50
N ASN A 105 15.40 6.74 -20.41
CA ASN A 105 16.67 7.40 -20.16
C ASN A 105 17.84 6.40 -20.03
N ALA A 106 17.63 5.31 -19.29
CA ALA A 106 18.64 4.26 -19.11
C ALA A 106 18.95 3.54 -20.45
N LEU A 107 17.96 3.35 -21.32
CA LEU A 107 18.13 2.82 -22.66
C LEU A 107 18.98 3.74 -23.54
N ASN A 108 18.71 5.03 -23.54
CA ASN A 108 19.48 6.03 -24.28
C ASN A 108 20.93 6.07 -23.77
N GLU A 109 21.12 6.06 -22.45
CA GLU A 109 22.45 6.04 -21.85
C GLU A 109 23.22 4.78 -22.22
N TYR A 110 22.59 3.61 -22.16
CA TYR A 110 23.18 2.36 -22.60
C TYR A 110 23.67 2.44 -24.06
N SER A 111 22.80 2.91 -24.98
CA SER A 111 23.15 3.04 -26.40
C SER A 111 24.32 3.99 -26.61
N ASN A 112 24.35 5.14 -25.94
CA ASN A 112 25.46 6.09 -26.02
C ASN A 112 26.78 5.50 -25.51
N GLN A 113 26.73 4.76 -24.38
CA GLN A 113 27.94 4.13 -23.83
C GLN A 113 28.43 2.96 -24.67
N GLU A 114 27.54 2.22 -25.33
CA GLU A 114 27.90 1.18 -26.30
C GLU A 114 28.67 1.78 -27.51
N GLU A 115 28.20 2.90 -28.08
CA GLU A 115 28.86 3.61 -29.17
C GLU A 115 30.22 4.18 -28.73
N ASN A 116 30.28 4.77 -27.53
CA ASN A 116 31.52 5.30 -26.95
C ASN A 116 32.56 4.19 -26.75
N LEU A 117 32.15 3.02 -26.24
CA LEU A 117 33.03 1.88 -26.06
C LEU A 117 33.57 1.37 -27.41
N ALA A 118 32.72 1.29 -28.44
CA ALA A 118 33.12 0.91 -29.77
C ALA A 118 34.15 1.90 -30.37
N LEU A 119 33.95 3.21 -30.13
CA LEU A 119 34.89 4.26 -30.55
C LEU A 119 36.24 4.16 -29.81
N ALA A 120 36.18 4.05 -28.47
CA ALA A 120 37.40 3.91 -27.66
C ALA A 120 38.23 2.67 -28.05
N ASN A 121 37.55 1.55 -28.35
CA ASN A 121 38.20 0.34 -28.83
C ASN A 121 38.89 0.56 -30.20
N LYS A 122 38.26 1.27 -31.13
CA LYS A 122 38.86 1.63 -32.43
C LYS A 122 40.09 2.52 -32.25
N ILE A 123 40.01 3.51 -31.34
CA ILE A 123 41.13 4.40 -31.04
C ILE A 123 42.30 3.59 -30.46
N LEU A 124 42.02 2.77 -29.44
CA LEU A 124 43.06 1.91 -28.81
C LEU A 124 43.74 1.02 -29.85
N THR A 125 42.94 0.34 -30.69
CA THR A 125 43.48 -0.55 -31.74
C THR A 125 44.40 0.19 -32.70
N LYS A 126 44.01 1.38 -33.18
CA LYS A 126 44.85 2.24 -34.04
C LYS A 126 46.14 2.66 -33.35
N THR A 127 46.05 3.10 -32.08
CA THR A 127 47.20 3.54 -31.30
C THR A 127 48.21 2.39 -31.07
N ILE A 128 47.71 1.17 -30.84
CA ILE A 128 48.56 -0.04 -30.77
C ILE A 128 49.31 -0.27 -32.07
N ILE A 129 48.66 -0.15 -33.23
CA ILE A 129 49.31 -0.31 -34.54
C ILE A 129 50.37 0.76 -34.72
N MET A 130 50.05 2.05 -34.47
CA MET A 130 51.00 3.16 -34.59
C MET A 130 52.22 3.00 -33.68
N PHE A 131 52.02 2.52 -32.45
CA PHE A 131 53.10 2.23 -31.51
C PHE A 131 54.02 1.09 -32.03
N ASN A 132 53.44 0.01 -32.55
CA ASN A 132 54.19 -1.12 -33.09
C ASN A 132 54.98 -0.75 -34.36
N GLU A 133 54.46 0.20 -35.15
CA GLU A 133 55.16 0.71 -36.35
C GLU A 133 56.20 1.80 -36.00
N GLY A 134 56.37 2.14 -34.73
CA GLY A 134 57.37 3.10 -34.26
C GLY A 134 57.03 4.56 -34.49
N VAL A 135 55.76 4.88 -34.90
CA VAL A 135 55.28 6.26 -35.14
C VAL A 135 54.44 6.83 -33.97
N GLY A 136 54.04 5.97 -33.02
CA GLY A 136 53.30 6.35 -31.82
C GLY A 136 54.14 6.36 -30.55
N SER A 137 53.79 7.15 -29.55
CA SER A 137 54.48 7.18 -28.26
C SER A 137 53.84 6.23 -27.23
N SER A 138 54.64 5.76 -26.25
CA SER A 138 54.15 4.97 -25.12
C SER A 138 53.15 5.75 -24.27
N PHE A 139 53.27 7.07 -24.23
CA PHE A 139 52.31 7.94 -23.52
C PHE A 139 50.93 7.92 -24.19
N GLU A 140 50.85 8.07 -25.50
CA GLU A 140 49.61 7.98 -26.28
C GLU A 140 48.94 6.62 -26.12
N LEU A 141 49.73 5.54 -26.14
CA LEU A 141 49.22 4.19 -25.91
C LEU A 141 48.64 4.04 -24.51
N SER A 142 49.33 4.51 -23.48
CA SER A 142 48.86 4.49 -22.10
C SER A 142 47.57 5.29 -21.92
N GLN A 143 47.49 6.47 -22.57
CA GLN A 143 46.29 7.30 -22.54
C GLN A 143 45.10 6.61 -23.23
N ALA A 144 45.29 6.00 -24.37
CA ALA A 144 44.24 5.26 -25.09
C ALA A 144 43.77 4.04 -24.30
N GLN A 145 44.67 3.33 -23.61
CA GLN A 145 44.30 2.22 -22.72
C GLN A 145 43.48 2.68 -21.54
N GLN A 146 43.87 3.81 -20.91
CA GLN A 146 43.14 4.39 -19.78
C GLN A 146 41.73 4.82 -20.21
N GLU A 147 41.58 5.47 -21.36
CA GLU A 147 40.30 5.92 -21.90
C GLU A 147 39.39 4.73 -22.25
N TYR A 148 39.94 3.68 -22.87
CA TYR A 148 39.18 2.45 -23.10
C TYR A 148 38.68 1.81 -21.80
N THR A 149 39.52 1.76 -20.76
CA THR A 149 39.18 1.20 -19.47
C THR A 149 38.08 2.02 -18.80
N ASN A 150 38.19 3.35 -18.79
CA ASN A 150 37.16 4.25 -18.23
C ASN A 150 35.83 4.08 -18.96
N THR A 151 35.87 4.02 -20.30
CA THR A 151 34.64 3.85 -21.10
C THR A 151 34.02 2.47 -20.89
N MET A 152 34.82 1.43 -20.71
CA MET A 152 34.32 0.09 -20.36
C MET A 152 33.63 0.06 -19.00
N ILE A 153 34.16 0.79 -18.00
CA ILE A 153 33.53 0.93 -16.69
C ILE A 153 32.16 1.64 -16.82
N ASN A 154 32.12 2.74 -17.58
CA ASN A 154 30.88 3.50 -17.82
C ASN A 154 29.82 2.66 -18.55
N TYR A 155 30.24 1.89 -19.57
CA TYR A 155 29.35 0.96 -20.25
C TYR A 155 28.79 -0.10 -19.29
N THR A 156 29.64 -0.71 -18.47
CA THR A 156 29.18 -1.71 -17.48
C THR A 156 28.18 -1.13 -16.50
N GLN A 157 28.43 0.11 -16.05
CA GLN A 157 27.50 0.83 -15.18
C GLN A 157 26.16 1.13 -15.86
N SER A 158 26.19 1.49 -17.16
CA SER A 158 24.95 1.75 -17.93
C SER A 158 24.12 0.47 -18.12
N VAL A 159 24.76 -0.68 -18.34
CA VAL A 159 24.10 -2.00 -18.38
C VAL A 159 23.41 -2.30 -17.05
N TYR A 160 24.12 -2.09 -15.94
CA TYR A 160 23.54 -2.29 -14.60
C TYR A 160 22.33 -1.37 -14.36
N ASN A 161 22.46 -0.08 -14.67
CA ASN A 161 21.38 0.90 -14.52
C ASN A 161 20.16 0.53 -15.37
N LEU A 162 20.37 0.04 -16.59
CA LEU A 162 19.28 -0.42 -17.46
C LEU A 162 18.54 -1.62 -16.88
N LEU A 163 19.27 -2.58 -16.31
CA LEU A 163 18.65 -3.74 -15.65
C LEU A 163 17.81 -3.33 -14.44
N ILE A 164 18.33 -2.41 -13.61
CA ILE A 164 17.58 -1.88 -12.47
C ILE A 164 16.33 -1.14 -12.94
N ALA A 165 16.44 -0.24 -13.91
CA ALA A 165 15.30 0.49 -14.44
C ALA A 165 14.21 -0.45 -15.00
N LYS A 166 14.60 -1.55 -15.67
CA LYS A 166 13.67 -2.59 -16.14
C LYS A 166 12.95 -3.30 -14.99
N LEU A 167 13.67 -3.63 -13.92
CA LEU A 167 13.07 -4.24 -12.72
C LEU A 167 12.10 -3.30 -12.02
N GLU A 168 12.43 -2.01 -11.95
CA GLU A 168 11.55 -0.99 -11.34
C GLU A 168 10.22 -0.84 -12.11
N VAL A 169 10.25 -0.88 -13.45
CA VAL A 169 9.02 -0.88 -14.26
C VAL A 169 8.18 -2.12 -13.98
N ASN A 170 8.79 -3.31 -13.95
CA ASN A 170 8.07 -4.55 -13.65
C ASN A 170 7.42 -4.48 -12.25
N LYS A 171 8.16 -4.02 -11.24
CA LYS A 171 7.65 -3.81 -9.90
C LYS A 171 6.49 -2.80 -9.85
N ALA A 172 6.59 -1.70 -10.61
CA ALA A 172 5.53 -0.69 -10.67
C ALA A 172 4.24 -1.22 -11.34
N LEU A 173 4.39 -2.17 -12.27
CA LEU A 173 3.27 -2.86 -12.93
C LEU A 173 2.70 -4.04 -12.12
N GLY A 174 3.38 -4.43 -11.02
CA GLY A 174 2.92 -5.50 -10.12
C GLY A 174 3.37 -6.92 -10.52
N TYR A 175 4.47 -7.02 -11.29
CA TYR A 175 5.10 -8.28 -11.66
C TYR A 175 6.30 -8.61 -10.77
#